data_a641a3bb049a5e80771532250558b345
#
_entry.id   a641a3bb049a5e80771532250558b345
#
_cell.length_a   1.000
_cell.length_b   1.000
_cell.length_c   1.000
_cell.angle_alpha   90.00
_cell.angle_beta   90.00
_cell.angle_gamma   90.00
#
_symmetry.space_group_name_H-M   'P 1'
#
loop_
_entity.id
_entity.type
_entity.pdbx_description
1 polymer ?
#
loop_
_entity_poly.entity_id
_entity_poly.type
_entity_poly.pdbx_seq_one_letter_code
_entity_poly.pdbx_strand_id
1 'polypeptide(L)'
;MQETPKRPRGRPPLRSDEETMRLILEVATRIFLAQGFGGTSMEAVAQAAGVSKKTIYRFVDTKEHLLEAVIDARSEALRSPIGHDAGPDAEGMAQALRQFLQELARLVLSEETVALNRLVYAESIRFPEMAQAFYQAGPVRNAEALAAWLETQRRHGVLRFGDALAMARMLVSMTVAEPLRAATLGVAPLPTAAENDHRVDEAVEIFLHGCMVQR
;
A
#
# COMPACT_ATOMS: atom_id res chain seq x y z
N MET A 1 10.36 29.37 53.89
CA MET A 1 10.37 29.29 52.45
C MET A 1 9.37 28.21 52.05
N GLN A 2 8.16 28.63 51.63
CA GLN A 2 7.12 27.67 51.15
C GLN A 2 7.32 27.45 49.65
N GLU A 3 7.58 26.22 49.27
CA GLU A 3 7.61 25.79 47.83
C GLU A 3 6.20 25.84 47.26
N THR A 4 6.02 26.66 46.23
CA THR A 4 4.80 26.75 45.44
C THR A 4 4.65 25.44 44.59
N PRO A 5 3.52 24.71 44.66
CA PRO A 5 3.35 23.51 43.88
C PRO A 5 3.30 23.83 42.38
N LYS A 6 4.17 23.21 41.60
CA LYS A 6 4.18 23.25 40.11
C LYS A 6 2.83 22.77 39.59
N ARG A 7 2.07 23.65 38.89
CA ARG A 7 0.86 23.25 38.17
C ARG A 7 1.17 22.17 37.15
N PRO A 8 0.39 21.08 37.11
CA PRO A 8 0.57 20.05 36.08
C PRO A 8 0.29 20.66 34.70
N ARG A 9 1.24 20.46 33.77
CA ARG A 9 1.13 20.88 32.37
C ARG A 9 0.09 20.03 31.65
N GLY A 10 -0.97 20.68 31.14
CA GLY A 10 -1.83 20.18 30.09
C GLY A 10 -2.69 18.97 30.43
N ARG A 11 -3.98 19.06 30.04
CA ARG A 11 -4.88 17.90 29.99
C ARG A 11 -4.23 16.82 29.12
N PRO A 12 -4.18 15.54 29.54
CA PRO A 12 -3.67 14.45 28.69
C PRO A 12 -4.36 14.54 27.32
N PRO A 13 -3.68 14.28 26.20
CA PRO A 13 -4.32 14.26 24.89
C PRO A 13 -5.43 13.23 24.94
N LEU A 14 -6.64 13.61 24.49
CA LEU A 14 -7.83 12.75 24.44
C LEU A 14 -7.66 11.52 23.52
N ARG A 15 -6.60 11.51 22.69
CA ARG A 15 -6.25 10.46 21.73
C ARG A 15 -4.74 10.25 21.70
N SER A 16 -4.31 9.00 21.45
CA SER A 16 -2.90 8.70 21.17
C SER A 16 -2.46 9.35 19.86
N ASP A 17 -1.15 9.45 19.63
CA ASP A 17 -0.60 9.92 18.37
C ASP A 17 -1.00 8.99 17.21
N GLU A 18 -1.02 7.68 17.44
CA GLU A 18 -1.45 6.68 16.47
C GLU A 18 -2.94 6.82 16.10
N GLU A 19 -3.83 6.96 17.10
CA GLU A 19 -5.26 7.21 16.86
C GLU A 19 -5.48 8.52 16.11
N THR A 20 -4.70 9.55 16.43
CA THR A 20 -4.77 10.85 15.77
C THR A 20 -4.33 10.75 14.33
N MET A 21 -3.21 10.06 14.05
CA MET A 21 -2.71 9.85 12.69
C MET A 21 -3.71 9.04 11.85
N ARG A 22 -4.24 7.94 12.38
CA ARG A 22 -5.25 7.13 11.69
C ARG A 22 -6.46 7.98 11.28
N LEU A 23 -6.97 8.82 12.18
CA LEU A 23 -8.09 9.71 11.86
C LEU A 23 -7.73 10.73 10.77
N ILE A 24 -6.53 11.30 10.83
CA ILE A 24 -6.04 12.23 9.79
C ILE A 24 -6.02 11.52 8.43
N LEU A 25 -5.53 10.29 8.34
CA LEU A 25 -5.44 9.53 7.09
C LEU A 25 -6.81 9.15 6.53
N GLU A 26 -7.75 8.72 7.38
CA GLU A 26 -9.14 8.45 6.98
C GLU A 26 -9.82 9.70 6.41
N VAL A 27 -9.66 10.84 7.08
CA VAL A 27 -10.21 12.12 6.64
C VAL A 27 -9.54 12.59 5.34
N ALA A 28 -8.21 12.50 5.26
CA ALA A 28 -7.46 12.88 4.07
C ALA A 28 -7.91 12.09 2.84
N THR A 29 -8.06 10.77 2.96
CA THR A 29 -8.55 9.91 1.88
C THR A 29 -9.90 10.38 1.36
N ARG A 30 -10.87 10.62 2.26
CA ARG A 30 -12.20 11.11 1.86
C ARG A 30 -12.14 12.46 1.15
N ILE A 31 -11.30 13.39 1.63
CA ILE A 31 -11.19 14.73 1.03
C ILE A 31 -10.49 14.65 -0.33
N PHE A 32 -9.42 13.87 -0.46
CA PHE A 32 -8.75 13.62 -1.74
C PHE A 32 -9.73 13.08 -2.78
N LEU A 33 -10.52 12.08 -2.43
CA LEU A 33 -11.49 11.47 -3.34
C LEU A 33 -12.68 12.40 -3.68
N ALA A 34 -13.08 13.27 -2.74
CA ALA A 34 -14.22 14.17 -2.94
C ALA A 34 -13.87 15.46 -3.69
N GLN A 35 -12.68 16.03 -3.46
CA GLN A 35 -12.29 17.36 -3.93
C GLN A 35 -11.11 17.34 -4.91
N GLY A 36 -10.52 16.18 -5.14
CA GLY A 36 -9.27 16.04 -5.89
C GLY A 36 -8.04 16.43 -5.06
N PHE A 37 -6.86 16.11 -5.60
CA PHE A 37 -5.60 16.50 -4.94
C PHE A 37 -5.42 18.01 -4.97
N GLY A 38 -5.70 18.67 -6.11
CA GLY A 38 -5.59 20.13 -6.25
C GLY A 38 -6.53 20.90 -5.34
N GLY A 39 -7.75 20.39 -5.10
CA GLY A 39 -8.76 21.02 -4.23
C GLY A 39 -8.53 20.81 -2.74
N THR A 40 -7.68 19.86 -2.35
CA THR A 40 -7.40 19.55 -0.94
C THR A 40 -6.35 20.48 -0.36
N SER A 41 -6.58 20.97 0.87
CA SER A 41 -5.57 21.70 1.68
C SER A 41 -5.32 21.01 3.01
N MET A 42 -4.11 21.18 3.57
CA MET A 42 -3.74 20.64 4.89
C MET A 42 -4.64 21.19 5.99
N GLU A 43 -5.06 22.45 5.86
CA GLU A 43 -5.98 23.12 6.79
C GLU A 43 -7.37 22.47 6.75
N ALA A 44 -7.89 22.18 5.56
CA ALA A 44 -9.20 21.52 5.41
C ALA A 44 -9.18 20.13 6.04
N VAL A 45 -8.10 19.37 5.82
CA VAL A 45 -7.93 18.04 6.45
C VAL A 45 -7.84 18.17 7.98
N ALA A 46 -7.04 19.10 8.52
CA ALA A 46 -6.92 19.32 9.95
C ALA A 46 -8.27 19.68 10.59
N GLN A 47 -9.01 20.60 9.97
CA GLN A 47 -10.33 21.01 10.42
C GLN A 47 -11.32 19.85 10.43
N ALA A 48 -11.37 19.07 9.35
CA ALA A 48 -12.28 17.94 9.23
C ALA A 48 -11.91 16.77 10.16
N ALA A 49 -10.62 16.58 10.48
CA ALA A 49 -10.14 15.63 11.47
C ALA A 49 -10.30 16.11 12.92
N GLY A 50 -10.72 17.36 13.13
CA GLY A 50 -10.86 17.96 14.46
C GLY A 50 -9.52 18.13 15.19
N VAL A 51 -8.43 18.35 14.45
CA VAL A 51 -7.10 18.61 14.99
C VAL A 51 -6.61 20.02 14.66
N SER A 52 -5.63 20.52 15.41
CA SER A 52 -5.02 21.81 15.10
C SER A 52 -4.11 21.73 13.87
N LYS A 53 -3.92 22.87 13.17
CA LYS A 53 -2.92 22.99 12.11
C LYS A 53 -1.53 22.54 12.59
N LYS A 54 -1.13 22.93 13.80
CA LYS A 54 0.13 22.49 14.40
C LYS A 54 0.21 20.96 14.58
N THR A 55 -0.93 20.33 14.87
CA THR A 55 -0.99 18.89 15.07
C THR A 55 -0.76 18.14 13.76
N ILE A 56 -1.43 18.51 12.66
CA ILE A 56 -1.23 17.82 11.38
C ILE A 56 0.19 17.99 10.88
N TYR A 57 0.78 19.20 10.97
CA TYR A 57 2.15 19.47 10.55
C TYR A 57 3.22 18.81 11.42
N ARG A 58 2.87 18.28 12.60
CA ARG A 58 3.75 17.43 13.41
C ARG A 58 3.90 16.03 12.82
N PHE A 59 2.89 15.54 12.10
CA PHE A 59 2.89 14.20 11.50
C PHE A 59 3.36 14.21 10.04
N VAL A 60 2.93 15.21 9.27
CA VAL A 60 3.21 15.30 7.84
C VAL A 60 3.43 16.75 7.42
N ASP A 61 4.48 17.01 6.65
CA ASP A 61 4.90 18.37 6.29
C ASP A 61 4.19 18.90 5.05
N THR A 62 3.85 18.01 4.10
CA THR A 62 3.26 18.38 2.81
C THR A 62 2.06 17.52 2.47
N LYS A 63 1.30 17.96 1.48
CA LYS A 63 0.14 17.23 0.98
C LYS A 63 0.55 15.94 0.25
N GLU A 64 1.69 15.94 -0.40
CA GLU A 64 2.33 14.78 -1.03
C GLU A 64 2.70 13.72 0.02
N HIS A 65 3.36 14.12 1.11
CA HIS A 65 3.67 13.23 2.23
C HIS A 65 2.40 12.71 2.93
N LEU A 66 1.32 13.53 2.96
CA LEU A 66 0.04 13.06 3.46
C LEU A 66 -0.55 11.96 2.57
N LEU A 67 -0.44 12.09 1.24
CA LEU A 67 -0.86 11.05 0.30
C LEU A 67 0.00 9.79 0.43
N GLU A 68 1.33 9.94 0.55
CA GLU A 68 2.23 8.81 0.83
C GLU A 68 1.80 8.06 2.09
N ALA A 69 1.53 8.79 3.18
CA ALA A 69 1.10 8.19 4.44
C ALA A 69 -0.26 7.49 4.31
N VAL A 70 -1.19 8.00 3.51
CA VAL A 70 -2.46 7.33 3.19
C VAL A 70 -2.20 5.99 2.48
N ILE A 71 -1.33 5.97 1.47
CA ILE A 71 -1.01 4.75 0.72
C ILE A 71 -0.26 3.75 1.60
N ASP A 72 0.70 4.23 2.40
CA ASP A 72 1.47 3.40 3.33
C ASP A 72 0.61 2.70 4.37
N ALA A 73 -0.32 3.43 4.98
CA ALA A 73 -1.24 2.86 5.97
C ALA A 73 -2.12 1.75 5.37
N ARG A 74 -2.51 1.89 4.10
CA ARG A 74 -3.27 0.87 3.38
C ARG A 74 -2.44 -0.39 3.08
N SER A 75 -1.15 -0.22 2.82
CA SER A 75 -0.23 -1.31 2.51
C SER A 75 0.34 -2.00 3.77
N GLU A 76 -0.12 -1.65 4.96
CA GLU A 76 0.45 -2.17 6.21
C GLU A 76 0.32 -3.69 6.33
N ALA A 77 -0.78 -4.27 5.86
CA ALA A 77 -0.96 -5.72 5.84
C ALA A 77 0.10 -6.46 4.99
N LEU A 78 0.64 -5.79 3.95
CA LEU A 78 1.71 -6.33 3.11
C LEU A 78 3.11 -6.23 3.71
N ARG A 79 3.25 -5.60 4.88
CA ARG A 79 4.54 -5.46 5.58
C ARG A 79 4.92 -6.69 6.40
N SER A 80 3.97 -7.59 6.65
CA SER A 80 4.28 -8.87 7.31
C SER A 80 5.27 -9.67 6.47
N PRO A 81 6.27 -10.33 7.09
CA PRO A 81 7.24 -11.12 6.34
C PRO A 81 6.53 -12.18 5.49
N ILE A 82 6.79 -12.17 4.19
CA ILE A 82 6.23 -13.14 3.25
C ILE A 82 6.69 -14.54 3.68
N GLY A 83 5.73 -15.46 3.86
CA GLY A 83 6.04 -16.86 4.17
C GLY A 83 6.58 -17.09 5.58
N HIS A 84 6.27 -16.23 6.55
CA HIS A 84 6.70 -16.42 7.95
C HIS A 84 6.30 -17.79 8.50
N ASP A 85 5.14 -18.30 8.10
CA ASP A 85 4.60 -19.60 8.51
C ASP A 85 4.71 -20.69 7.41
N ALA A 86 5.38 -20.37 6.29
CA ALA A 86 5.48 -21.30 5.17
C ALA A 86 6.68 -22.24 5.34
N GLY A 87 6.48 -23.51 5.01
CA GLY A 87 7.56 -24.50 4.97
C GLY A 87 8.65 -24.13 3.97
N PRO A 88 9.88 -24.68 4.13
CA PRO A 88 11.01 -24.40 3.25
C PRO A 88 10.94 -25.16 1.90
N ASP A 89 9.88 -25.91 1.66
CA ASP A 89 9.66 -26.70 0.44
C ASP A 89 8.91 -25.91 -0.64
N ALA A 90 8.74 -26.54 -1.79
CA ALA A 90 8.07 -25.93 -2.93
C ALA A 90 6.60 -25.57 -2.63
N GLU A 91 5.91 -26.38 -1.84
CA GLU A 91 4.51 -26.16 -1.49
C GLU A 91 4.37 -24.97 -0.53
N GLY A 92 5.20 -24.91 0.51
CA GLY A 92 5.24 -23.77 1.42
C GLY A 92 5.59 -22.45 0.71
N MET A 93 6.51 -22.50 -0.24
CA MET A 93 6.84 -21.33 -1.07
C MET A 93 5.66 -20.91 -1.96
N ALA A 94 4.98 -21.85 -2.59
CA ALA A 94 3.80 -21.57 -3.39
C ALA A 94 2.69 -20.94 -2.54
N GLN A 95 2.47 -21.47 -1.34
CA GLN A 95 1.50 -20.94 -0.38
C GLN A 95 1.85 -19.51 0.06
N ALA A 96 3.12 -19.24 0.35
CA ALA A 96 3.59 -17.90 0.72
C ALA A 96 3.35 -16.87 -0.39
N LEU A 97 3.65 -17.23 -1.64
CA LEU A 97 3.36 -16.39 -2.81
C LEU A 97 1.86 -16.13 -2.97
N ARG A 98 1.04 -17.18 -2.89
CA ARG A 98 -0.41 -17.04 -2.98
C ARG A 98 -0.95 -16.07 -1.94
N GLN A 99 -0.58 -16.25 -0.68
CA GLN A 99 -1.04 -15.38 0.41
C GLN A 99 -0.67 -13.92 0.18
N PHE A 100 0.59 -13.65 -0.19
CA PHE A 100 1.02 -12.28 -0.48
C PHE A 100 0.26 -11.68 -1.66
N LEU A 101 0.14 -12.41 -2.77
CA LEU A 101 -0.51 -11.91 -3.98
C LEU A 101 -2.02 -11.75 -3.80
N GLN A 102 -2.69 -12.61 -3.03
CA GLN A 102 -4.09 -12.46 -2.65
C GLN A 102 -4.32 -11.22 -1.80
N GLU A 103 -3.44 -10.97 -0.83
CA GLU A 103 -3.52 -9.76 0.00
C GLU A 103 -3.27 -8.50 -0.82
N LEU A 104 -2.26 -8.53 -1.70
CA LEU A 104 -1.98 -7.45 -2.65
C LEU A 104 -3.18 -7.21 -3.58
N ALA A 105 -3.79 -8.26 -4.14
CA ALA A 105 -4.95 -8.13 -5.01
C ALA A 105 -6.15 -7.52 -4.28
N ARG A 106 -6.44 -7.94 -3.05
CA ARG A 106 -7.50 -7.34 -2.22
C ARG A 106 -7.27 -5.85 -1.97
N LEU A 107 -6.03 -5.45 -1.71
CA LEU A 107 -5.67 -4.05 -1.52
C LEU A 107 -5.82 -3.25 -2.81
N VAL A 108 -5.17 -3.71 -3.89
CA VAL A 108 -5.06 -2.98 -5.16
C VAL A 108 -6.39 -2.91 -5.89
N LEU A 109 -7.18 -3.98 -5.84
CA LEU A 109 -8.48 -4.10 -6.49
C LEU A 109 -9.65 -3.74 -5.55
N SER A 110 -9.43 -2.87 -4.56
CA SER A 110 -10.49 -2.27 -3.75
C SER A 110 -11.07 -1.03 -4.44
N GLU A 111 -12.35 -0.74 -4.18
CA GLU A 111 -13.03 0.47 -4.72
C GLU A 111 -12.25 1.74 -4.42
N GLU A 112 -11.72 1.86 -3.22
CA GLU A 112 -10.98 3.04 -2.77
C GLU A 112 -9.63 3.17 -3.48
N THR A 113 -8.89 2.07 -3.68
CA THR A 113 -7.61 2.10 -4.42
C THR A 113 -7.85 2.42 -5.90
N VAL A 114 -8.91 1.89 -6.51
CA VAL A 114 -9.31 2.25 -7.88
C VAL A 114 -9.68 3.72 -7.98
N ALA A 115 -10.41 4.27 -7.00
CA ALA A 115 -10.73 5.69 -6.97
C ALA A 115 -9.49 6.58 -6.82
N LEU A 116 -8.51 6.18 -5.98
CA LEU A 116 -7.21 6.84 -5.87
C LEU A 116 -6.40 6.77 -7.17
N ASN A 117 -6.40 5.64 -7.87
CA ASN A 117 -5.76 5.53 -9.18
C ASN A 117 -6.39 6.48 -10.21
N ARG A 118 -7.73 6.57 -10.25
CA ARG A 118 -8.43 7.53 -11.13
C ARG A 118 -8.02 8.97 -10.83
N LEU A 119 -7.98 9.34 -9.55
CA LEU A 119 -7.52 10.66 -9.11
C LEU A 119 -6.11 10.95 -9.60
N VAL A 120 -5.18 10.02 -9.36
CA VAL A 120 -3.77 10.18 -9.75
C VAL A 120 -3.63 10.30 -11.26
N TYR A 121 -4.28 9.45 -12.05
CA TYR A 121 -4.22 9.53 -13.50
C TYR A 121 -4.81 10.84 -14.05
N ALA A 122 -5.91 11.32 -13.45
CA ALA A 122 -6.55 12.56 -13.89
C ALA A 122 -5.70 13.81 -13.61
N GLU A 123 -4.94 13.80 -12.51
CA GLU A 123 -4.23 15.00 -12.05
C GLU A 123 -2.69 14.91 -12.20
N SER A 124 -2.13 13.78 -12.64
CA SER A 124 -0.68 13.53 -12.70
C SER A 124 0.11 14.53 -13.54
N ILE A 125 -0.47 15.02 -14.62
CA ILE A 125 0.17 16.04 -15.49
C ILE A 125 0.28 17.38 -14.75
N ARG A 126 -0.71 17.71 -13.95
CA ARG A 126 -0.76 18.96 -13.19
C ARG A 126 0.06 18.90 -11.89
N PHE A 127 0.13 17.73 -11.29
CA PHE A 127 0.80 17.48 -10.01
C PHE A 127 1.73 16.26 -10.12
N PRO A 128 2.89 16.38 -10.81
CA PRO A 128 3.80 15.26 -11.02
C PRO A 128 4.40 14.73 -9.72
N GLU A 129 4.62 15.60 -8.71
CA GLU A 129 5.10 15.20 -7.38
C GLU A 129 4.10 14.29 -6.65
N MET A 130 2.80 14.57 -6.79
CA MET A 130 1.73 13.70 -6.28
C MET A 130 1.78 12.32 -6.93
N ALA A 131 1.94 12.28 -8.25
CA ALA A 131 2.00 11.02 -8.98
C ALA A 131 3.24 10.20 -8.60
N GLN A 132 4.38 10.86 -8.38
CA GLN A 132 5.59 10.22 -7.90
C GLN A 132 5.42 9.68 -6.48
N ALA A 133 4.87 10.47 -5.57
CA ALA A 133 4.57 10.05 -4.20
C ALA A 133 3.70 8.80 -4.17
N PHE A 134 2.61 8.78 -4.92
CA PHE A 134 1.74 7.63 -5.07
C PHE A 134 2.47 6.40 -5.60
N TYR A 135 3.25 6.56 -6.68
CA TYR A 135 3.97 5.46 -7.32
C TYR A 135 5.02 4.84 -6.41
N GLN A 136 5.76 5.66 -5.66
CA GLN A 136 6.77 5.20 -4.71
C GLN A 136 6.16 4.49 -3.51
N ALA A 137 5.12 5.07 -2.89
CA ALA A 137 4.50 4.52 -1.69
C ALA A 137 3.71 3.22 -1.94
N GLY A 138 3.13 3.04 -3.12
CA GLY A 138 2.36 1.86 -3.48
C GLY A 138 3.13 0.89 -4.40
N PRO A 139 3.09 1.07 -5.72
CA PRO A 139 3.62 0.11 -6.69
C PRO A 139 5.10 -0.28 -6.47
N VAL A 140 5.97 0.71 -6.22
CA VAL A 140 7.41 0.45 -6.03
C VAL A 140 7.65 -0.34 -4.75
N ARG A 141 7.11 0.13 -3.63
CA ARG A 141 7.33 -0.48 -2.32
C ARG A 141 6.78 -1.91 -2.23
N ASN A 142 5.61 -2.16 -2.84
CA ASN A 142 5.03 -3.50 -2.90
C ASN A 142 5.90 -4.46 -3.74
N ALA A 143 6.43 -3.99 -4.87
CA ALA A 143 7.33 -4.79 -5.70
C ALA A 143 8.67 -5.06 -4.99
N GLU A 144 9.22 -4.08 -4.27
CA GLU A 144 10.46 -4.25 -3.48
C GLU A 144 10.31 -5.24 -2.35
N ALA A 145 9.18 -5.25 -1.64
CA ALA A 145 8.89 -6.22 -0.58
C ALA A 145 8.88 -7.65 -1.13
N LEU A 146 8.21 -7.88 -2.27
CA LEU A 146 8.22 -9.18 -2.93
C LEU A 146 9.61 -9.54 -3.47
N ALA A 147 10.33 -8.59 -4.07
CA ALA A 147 11.67 -8.81 -4.61
C ALA A 147 12.67 -9.24 -3.53
N ALA A 148 12.61 -8.63 -2.35
CA ALA A 148 13.47 -8.99 -1.21
C ALA A 148 13.24 -10.45 -0.77
N TRP A 149 11.98 -10.89 -0.73
CA TRP A 149 11.66 -12.28 -0.43
C TRP A 149 12.12 -13.24 -1.53
N LEU A 150 11.86 -12.93 -2.81
CA LEU A 150 12.29 -13.73 -3.96
C LEU A 150 13.82 -13.86 -3.97
N GLU A 151 14.55 -12.80 -3.71
CA GLU A 151 16.03 -12.83 -3.63
C GLU A 151 16.53 -13.78 -2.52
N THR A 152 15.80 -13.85 -1.41
CA THR A 152 16.11 -14.79 -0.34
C THR A 152 15.92 -16.23 -0.81
N GLN A 153 14.82 -16.55 -1.53
CA GLN A 153 14.59 -17.88 -2.09
C GLN A 153 15.63 -18.26 -3.17
N ARG A 154 16.06 -17.29 -3.99
CA ARG A 154 17.13 -17.46 -4.97
C ARG A 154 18.45 -17.80 -4.29
N ARG A 155 18.82 -17.12 -3.21
CA ARG A 155 20.04 -17.41 -2.43
C ARG A 155 20.01 -18.78 -1.77
N HIS A 156 18.86 -19.28 -1.38
CA HIS A 156 18.68 -20.64 -0.89
C HIS A 156 18.71 -21.71 -2.01
N GLY A 157 18.84 -21.29 -3.27
CA GLY A 157 18.91 -22.22 -4.41
C GLY A 157 17.56 -22.86 -4.78
N VAL A 158 16.45 -22.34 -4.27
CA VAL A 158 15.10 -22.86 -4.54
C VAL A 158 14.57 -22.30 -5.86
N LEU A 159 14.87 -21.03 -6.13
CA LEU A 159 14.48 -20.32 -7.36
C LEU A 159 15.70 -19.94 -8.19
N ARG A 160 15.51 -19.90 -9.51
CA ARG A 160 16.50 -19.42 -10.48
C ARG A 160 15.88 -18.40 -11.42
N PHE A 161 16.35 -17.17 -11.36
CA PHE A 161 15.97 -16.07 -12.24
C PHE A 161 17.10 -15.02 -12.24
N GLY A 162 16.98 -14.01 -13.09
CA GLY A 162 17.96 -12.89 -13.17
C GLY A 162 17.71 -11.83 -12.10
N ASP A 163 16.94 -10.81 -12.43
CA ASP A 163 16.65 -9.66 -11.56
C ASP A 163 15.38 -9.92 -10.72
N ALA A 164 15.54 -9.89 -9.40
CA ALA A 164 14.44 -10.15 -8.47
C ALA A 164 13.35 -9.07 -8.56
N LEU A 165 13.71 -7.80 -8.76
CA LEU A 165 12.73 -6.72 -8.87
C LEU A 165 11.93 -6.82 -10.17
N ALA A 166 12.58 -7.18 -11.28
CA ALA A 166 11.89 -7.44 -12.54
C ALA A 166 10.90 -8.61 -12.40
N MET A 167 11.30 -9.70 -11.75
CA MET A 167 10.42 -10.83 -11.49
C MET A 167 9.24 -10.46 -10.60
N ALA A 168 9.46 -9.71 -9.53
CA ALA A 168 8.41 -9.22 -8.65
C ALA A 168 7.39 -8.36 -9.42
N ARG A 169 7.87 -7.44 -10.25
CA ARG A 169 7.00 -6.59 -11.09
C ARG A 169 6.18 -7.39 -12.09
N MET A 170 6.78 -8.39 -12.73
CA MET A 170 6.06 -9.29 -13.65
C MET A 170 4.97 -10.07 -12.92
N LEU A 171 5.28 -10.66 -11.77
CA LEU A 171 4.35 -11.45 -10.97
C LEU A 171 3.17 -10.59 -10.47
N VAL A 172 3.44 -9.41 -9.93
CA VAL A 172 2.40 -8.43 -9.54
C VAL A 172 1.55 -8.04 -10.76
N SER A 173 2.17 -7.80 -11.92
CA SER A 173 1.44 -7.41 -13.13
C SER A 173 0.51 -8.50 -13.64
N MET A 174 0.90 -9.77 -13.58
CA MET A 174 0.04 -10.89 -13.97
C MET A 174 -1.23 -10.97 -13.11
N THR A 175 -1.15 -10.54 -11.86
CA THR A 175 -2.28 -10.65 -10.92
C THR A 175 -3.22 -9.44 -10.95
N VAL A 176 -2.71 -8.21 -11.00
CA VAL A 176 -3.55 -7.02 -10.76
C VAL A 176 -3.62 -6.04 -11.93
N ALA A 177 -2.68 -6.06 -12.90
CA ALA A 177 -2.57 -4.95 -13.86
C ALA A 177 -3.81 -4.82 -14.76
N GLU A 178 -4.30 -5.93 -15.32
CA GLU A 178 -5.47 -5.90 -16.21
C GLU A 178 -6.76 -5.54 -15.47
N PRO A 179 -7.15 -6.21 -14.37
CA PRO A 179 -8.39 -5.84 -13.68
C PRO A 179 -8.34 -4.43 -13.09
N LEU A 180 -7.19 -3.97 -12.58
CA LEU A 180 -7.03 -2.60 -12.12
C LEU A 180 -7.26 -1.59 -13.26
N ARG A 181 -6.67 -1.82 -14.42
CA ARG A 181 -6.84 -0.97 -15.61
C ARG A 181 -8.30 -0.91 -16.04
N ALA A 182 -8.95 -2.06 -16.18
CA ALA A 182 -10.35 -2.14 -16.61
C ALA A 182 -11.30 -1.45 -15.62
N ALA A 183 -11.10 -1.66 -14.32
CA ALA A 183 -11.87 -1.00 -13.27
C ALA A 183 -11.59 0.52 -13.24
N THR A 184 -10.33 0.94 -13.38
CA THR A 184 -9.96 2.37 -13.42
C THR A 184 -10.62 3.09 -14.59
N LEU A 185 -10.68 2.47 -15.77
CA LEU A 185 -11.36 2.99 -16.95
C LEU A 185 -12.89 2.91 -16.84
N GLY A 186 -13.42 2.14 -15.90
CA GLY A 186 -14.87 1.93 -15.74
C GLY A 186 -15.48 1.03 -16.82
N VAL A 187 -14.67 0.22 -17.52
CA VAL A 187 -15.12 -0.68 -18.58
C VAL A 187 -15.47 -2.08 -18.09
N ALA A 188 -15.02 -2.44 -16.87
CA ALA A 188 -15.42 -3.65 -16.18
C ALA A 188 -15.59 -3.40 -14.68
N PRO A 189 -16.42 -4.20 -13.98
CA PRO A 189 -16.50 -4.17 -12.53
C PRO A 189 -15.21 -4.72 -11.92
N LEU A 190 -15.03 -4.47 -10.62
CA LEU A 190 -13.99 -5.15 -9.85
C LEU A 190 -14.24 -6.66 -9.84
N PRO A 191 -13.19 -7.48 -9.97
CA PRO A 191 -13.33 -8.92 -9.89
C PRO A 191 -13.76 -9.36 -8.50
N THR A 192 -14.49 -10.46 -8.43
CA THR A 192 -14.85 -11.14 -7.19
C THR A 192 -13.60 -11.74 -6.51
N ALA A 193 -13.72 -12.08 -5.23
CA ALA A 193 -12.64 -12.76 -4.52
C ALA A 193 -12.22 -14.07 -5.21
N ALA A 194 -13.19 -14.87 -5.68
CA ALA A 194 -12.91 -16.13 -6.38
C ALA A 194 -12.16 -15.94 -7.71
N GLU A 195 -12.50 -14.91 -8.48
CA GLU A 195 -11.78 -14.57 -9.71
C GLU A 195 -10.35 -14.09 -9.42
N ASN A 196 -10.15 -13.34 -8.36
CA ASN A 196 -8.83 -12.92 -7.91
C ASN A 196 -7.99 -14.13 -7.45
N ASP A 197 -8.54 -15.01 -6.64
CA ASP A 197 -7.86 -16.20 -6.14
C ASP A 197 -7.45 -17.11 -7.30
N HIS A 198 -8.34 -17.36 -8.25
CA HIS A 198 -8.02 -18.13 -9.46
C HIS A 198 -6.87 -17.51 -10.27
N ARG A 199 -6.91 -16.18 -10.50
CA ARG A 199 -5.81 -15.48 -11.22
C ARG A 199 -4.49 -15.53 -10.47
N VAL A 200 -4.51 -15.45 -9.14
CA VAL A 200 -3.32 -15.59 -8.31
C VAL A 200 -2.76 -17.02 -8.42
N ASP A 201 -3.61 -18.03 -8.36
CA ASP A 201 -3.20 -19.44 -8.49
C ASP A 201 -2.51 -19.70 -9.83
N GLU A 202 -3.11 -19.25 -10.95
CA GLU A 202 -2.51 -19.37 -12.28
C GLU A 202 -1.17 -18.62 -12.37
N ALA A 203 -1.08 -17.39 -11.84
CA ALA A 203 0.15 -16.61 -11.87
C ALA A 203 1.27 -17.27 -11.08
N VAL A 204 0.98 -17.81 -9.89
CA VAL A 204 1.94 -18.54 -9.06
C VAL A 204 2.40 -19.81 -9.75
N GLU A 205 1.48 -20.58 -10.35
CA GLU A 205 1.82 -21.80 -11.07
C GLU A 205 2.75 -21.54 -12.27
N ILE A 206 2.41 -20.56 -13.11
CA ILE A 206 3.25 -20.16 -14.25
C ILE A 206 4.64 -19.71 -13.77
N PHE A 207 4.69 -18.89 -12.72
CA PHE A 207 5.95 -18.39 -12.17
C PHE A 207 6.83 -19.53 -11.65
N LEU A 208 6.29 -20.41 -10.85
CA LEU A 208 7.04 -21.52 -10.25
C LEU A 208 7.52 -22.50 -11.30
N HIS A 209 6.70 -22.87 -12.30
CA HIS A 209 7.13 -23.72 -13.41
C HIS A 209 8.28 -23.10 -14.22
N GLY A 210 8.30 -21.76 -14.35
CA GLY A 210 9.37 -21.06 -15.07
C GLY A 210 10.65 -20.85 -14.27
N CYS A 211 10.57 -20.78 -12.96
CA CYS A 211 11.67 -20.32 -12.09
C CYS A 211 12.21 -21.36 -11.09
N MET A 212 11.49 -22.47 -10.85
CA MET A 212 11.99 -23.50 -9.94
C MET A 212 13.18 -24.24 -10.52
N VAL A 213 14.15 -24.53 -9.67
CA VAL A 213 15.26 -25.42 -10.02
C VAL A 213 14.74 -26.85 -10.06
N GLN A 214 14.75 -27.42 -11.26
CA GLN A 214 14.48 -28.86 -11.41
C GLN A 214 15.61 -29.65 -10.77
N ARG A 215 15.29 -30.52 -9.81
CA ARG A 215 16.21 -31.44 -9.15
C ARG A 215 16.29 -32.75 -9.93
#